data_7c6c9f4431a7022bca48cbca5316ad05
#
_entry.id   7c6c9f4431a7022bca48cbca5316ad05
#
_cell.length_a   1.000
_cell.length_b   1.000
_cell.length_c   1.000
_cell.angle_alpha   90.00
_cell.angle_beta   90.00
_cell.angle_gamma   90.00
#
_symmetry.space_group_name_H-M   'P 1'
#
loop_
_entity.id
_entity.type
_entity.pdbx_description
1 polymer ?
#
loop_
_entity_poly.entity_id
_entity_poly.type
_entity_poly.pdbx_seq_one_letter_code
_entity_poly.pdbx_strand_id
1 'polypeptide(L)'
;MNVYLDSSFVIRQLLGVRPECPFWGKWDKAYASTLMRTECFRAANLLRLSGKINDTQRARLGSWIEKVVSSVTLAPVTDAILHRAAETFPVAVGTLQGIHLATILELQAVHGITCSIATDDKQLLQAAMSLGFAEAQAEAEQAGPAKAHNQHLA
;
A
#
# COMPACT_ATOMS: atom_id res chain seq x y z
N MET A 1 -1.31 -13.49 1.35
CA MET A 1 -1.73 -12.19 1.95
C MET A 1 -2.33 -11.29 0.90
N ASN A 2 -3.53 -10.72 1.11
CA ASN A 2 -4.03 -9.61 0.30
C ASN A 2 -3.48 -8.30 0.83
N VAL A 3 -3.13 -7.37 -0.04
CA VAL A 3 -2.57 -6.08 0.34
C VAL A 3 -3.35 -4.93 -0.30
N TYR A 4 -3.58 -3.86 0.47
CA TYR A 4 -4.01 -2.58 -0.06
C TYR A 4 -2.80 -1.66 -0.17
N LEU A 5 -2.53 -1.20 -1.39
CA LEU A 5 -1.39 -0.34 -1.70
C LEU A 5 -1.81 1.12 -1.70
N ASP A 6 -1.15 1.92 -0.87
CA ASP A 6 -1.23 3.37 -0.93
C ASP A 6 -0.14 3.94 -1.87
N SER A 7 -0.44 5.07 -2.50
CA SER A 7 0.45 5.73 -3.47
C SER A 7 1.79 6.14 -2.87
N SER A 8 1.83 6.53 -1.60
CA SER A 8 3.07 6.92 -0.91
C SER A 8 4.06 5.76 -0.84
N PHE A 9 3.58 4.57 -0.51
CA PHE A 9 4.37 3.35 -0.47
C PHE A 9 4.89 2.98 -1.87
N VAL A 10 4.00 3.01 -2.87
CA VAL A 10 4.36 2.68 -4.26
C VAL A 10 5.46 3.61 -4.80
N ILE A 11 5.28 4.92 -4.66
CA ILE A 11 6.26 5.91 -5.14
C ILE A 11 7.62 5.72 -4.47
N ARG A 12 7.66 5.53 -3.16
CA ARG A 12 8.93 5.33 -2.45
C ARG A 12 9.62 4.03 -2.86
N GLN A 13 8.84 2.98 -3.10
CA GLN A 13 9.37 1.72 -3.60
C GLN A 13 9.96 1.87 -5.00
N LEU A 14 9.26 2.55 -5.92
CA LEU A 14 9.72 2.77 -7.29
C LEU A 14 10.94 3.70 -7.38
N LEU A 15 11.11 4.61 -6.43
CA LEU A 15 12.28 5.50 -6.33
C LEU A 15 13.51 4.82 -5.71
N GLY A 16 13.38 3.63 -5.15
CA GLY A 16 14.47 2.95 -4.46
C GLY A 16 14.94 3.68 -3.18
N VAL A 17 14.10 4.52 -2.59
CA VAL A 17 14.43 5.31 -1.37
C VAL A 17 14.45 4.43 -0.12
N ARG A 18 13.87 3.25 -0.18
CA ARG A 18 13.86 2.25 0.88
C ARG A 18 14.73 1.06 0.52
N PRO A 19 15.22 0.30 1.51
CA PRO A 19 15.62 -1.06 1.27
C PRO A 19 14.52 -1.80 0.52
N GLU A 20 14.91 -2.73 -0.34
CA GLU A 20 13.96 -3.54 -1.09
C GLU A 20 12.91 -4.14 -0.15
N CYS A 21 11.64 -3.89 -0.44
CA CYS A 21 10.55 -4.38 0.38
C CYS A 21 10.47 -5.90 0.24
N PRO A 22 10.68 -6.68 1.31
CA PRO A 22 10.78 -8.14 1.23
C PRO A 22 9.51 -8.82 0.75
N PHE A 23 8.35 -8.15 0.86
CA PHE A 23 7.06 -8.66 0.36
C PHE A 23 6.60 -7.99 -0.94
N TRP A 24 7.41 -7.11 -1.57
CA TRP A 24 7.06 -6.47 -2.83
C TRP A 24 6.80 -7.53 -3.92
N GLY A 25 5.57 -7.52 -4.45
CA GLY A 25 5.12 -8.48 -5.48
C GLY A 25 4.84 -9.91 -4.97
N LYS A 26 4.97 -10.18 -3.66
CA LYS A 26 4.75 -11.51 -3.06
C LYS A 26 3.39 -11.64 -2.37
N TRP A 27 2.43 -10.81 -2.71
CA TRP A 27 1.04 -10.89 -2.24
C TRP A 27 0.19 -11.78 -3.15
N ASP A 28 -0.90 -12.31 -2.62
CA ASP A 28 -1.87 -13.09 -3.40
C ASP A 28 -2.64 -12.16 -4.35
N LYS A 29 -3.16 -11.06 -3.80
CA LYS A 29 -3.82 -9.99 -4.56
C LYS A 29 -3.47 -8.63 -3.98
N ALA A 30 -3.29 -7.66 -4.87
CA ALA A 30 -3.13 -6.25 -4.51
C ALA A 30 -4.36 -5.45 -4.92
N TYR A 31 -4.79 -4.58 -4.04
CA TYR A 31 -5.89 -3.64 -4.22
C TYR A 31 -5.40 -2.22 -4.02
N ALA A 32 -6.03 -1.28 -4.66
CA ALA A 32 -5.80 0.15 -4.45
C ALA A 32 -7.04 0.95 -4.83
N SER A 33 -7.12 2.20 -4.38
CA SER A 33 -8.10 3.15 -4.92
C SER A 33 -7.76 3.52 -6.37
N THR A 34 -8.76 3.85 -7.17
CA THR A 34 -8.56 4.47 -8.49
C THR A 34 -7.79 5.80 -8.40
N LEU A 35 -7.68 6.40 -7.23
CA LEU A 35 -6.82 7.58 -6.99
C LEU A 35 -5.34 7.27 -7.16
N MET A 36 -4.89 6.04 -6.96
CA MET A 36 -3.47 5.65 -6.99
C MET A 36 -2.75 6.22 -8.21
N ARG A 37 -3.34 6.07 -9.40
CA ARG A 37 -2.73 6.57 -10.63
C ARG A 37 -2.49 8.07 -10.56
N THR A 38 -3.52 8.82 -10.19
CA THR A 38 -3.45 10.30 -10.09
C THR A 38 -2.43 10.73 -9.05
N GLU A 39 -2.45 10.15 -7.87
CA GLU A 39 -1.53 10.49 -6.77
C GLU A 39 -0.09 10.18 -7.14
N CYS A 40 0.20 9.00 -7.71
CA CYS A 40 1.54 8.62 -8.15
C CYS A 40 2.08 9.57 -9.22
N PHE A 41 1.28 9.94 -10.23
CA PHE A 41 1.70 10.87 -11.27
C PHE A 41 1.84 12.30 -10.74
N ARG A 42 1.00 12.74 -9.79
CA ARG A 42 1.17 14.02 -9.11
C ARG A 42 2.47 14.07 -8.33
N ALA A 43 2.79 13.02 -7.57
CA ALA A 43 4.05 12.92 -6.84
C ALA A 43 5.26 12.94 -7.79
N ALA A 44 5.23 12.18 -8.88
CA ALA A 44 6.29 12.17 -9.89
C ALA A 44 6.50 13.54 -10.54
N ASN A 45 5.42 14.29 -10.82
CA ASN A 45 5.50 15.64 -11.35
C ASN A 45 6.10 16.64 -10.34
N LEU A 46 5.73 16.54 -9.07
CA LEU A 46 6.31 17.37 -8.01
C LEU A 46 7.82 17.12 -7.84
N LEU A 47 8.26 15.87 -7.91
CA LEU A 47 9.69 15.53 -7.88
C LEU A 47 10.45 16.14 -9.05
N ARG A 48 9.87 16.11 -10.26
CA ARG A 48 10.45 16.74 -11.44
C ARG A 48 10.53 18.27 -11.29
N LEU A 49 9.43 18.91 -10.90
CA LEU A 49 9.35 20.38 -10.75
C LEU A 49 10.27 20.89 -9.64
N SER A 50 10.51 20.10 -8.60
CA SER A 50 11.46 20.44 -7.54
C SER A 50 12.91 20.10 -7.87
N GLY A 51 13.20 19.62 -9.08
CA GLY A 51 14.55 19.27 -9.53
C GLY A 51 15.12 18.00 -8.92
N LYS A 52 14.32 17.22 -8.18
CA LYS A 52 14.77 15.96 -7.58
C LYS A 52 14.95 14.83 -8.59
N ILE A 53 14.23 14.88 -9.70
CA ILE A 53 14.39 13.99 -10.84
C ILE A 53 14.35 14.81 -12.15
N ASN A 54 15.05 14.34 -13.18
CA ASN A 54 15.03 14.93 -14.50
C ASN A 54 13.91 14.35 -15.38
N ASP A 55 13.75 14.86 -16.60
CA ASP A 55 12.69 14.44 -17.54
C ASP A 55 12.78 12.94 -17.91
N THR A 56 13.99 12.42 -18.11
CA THR A 56 14.21 11.00 -18.41
C THR A 56 13.81 10.11 -17.22
N GLN A 57 14.21 10.50 -16.02
CA GLN A 57 13.82 9.79 -14.79
C GLN A 57 12.31 9.86 -14.56
N ARG A 58 11.68 11.04 -14.83
CA ARG A 58 10.24 11.21 -14.76
C ARG A 58 9.50 10.27 -15.74
N ALA A 59 9.98 10.16 -16.98
CA ALA A 59 9.40 9.28 -17.99
C ALA A 59 9.52 7.81 -17.59
N ARG A 60 10.69 7.39 -17.08
CA ARG A 60 10.91 6.03 -16.56
C ARG A 60 10.00 5.71 -15.38
N LEU A 61 9.91 6.62 -14.41
CA LEU A 61 9.02 6.49 -13.25
C LEU A 61 7.56 6.35 -13.70
N GLY A 62 7.12 7.13 -14.70
CA GLY A 62 5.78 7.03 -15.27
C GLY A 62 5.49 5.66 -15.85
N SER A 63 6.44 5.06 -16.58
CA SER A 63 6.31 3.70 -17.12
C SER A 63 6.18 2.65 -16.01
N TRP A 64 6.91 2.80 -14.90
CA TRP A 64 6.79 1.91 -13.75
C TRP A 64 5.46 2.07 -13.02
N ILE A 65 4.99 3.32 -12.84
CA ILE A 65 3.68 3.59 -12.27
C ILE A 65 2.59 2.88 -13.06
N GLU A 66 2.58 2.99 -14.40
CA GLU A 66 1.57 2.31 -15.24
C GLU A 66 1.65 0.78 -15.11
N LYS A 67 2.84 0.20 -14.98
CA LYS A 67 2.99 -1.24 -14.73
C LYS A 67 2.38 -1.65 -13.40
N VAL A 68 2.61 -0.90 -12.33
CA VAL A 68 2.00 -1.19 -11.03
C VAL A 68 0.49 -1.04 -11.10
N VAL A 69 -0.02 0.08 -11.64
CA VAL A 69 -1.45 0.35 -11.79
C VAL A 69 -2.16 -0.75 -12.57
N SER A 70 -1.54 -1.27 -13.64
CA SER A 70 -2.11 -2.36 -14.44
C SER A 70 -2.05 -3.74 -13.76
N SER A 71 -1.23 -3.89 -12.71
CA SER A 71 -1.06 -5.16 -11.98
C SER A 71 -1.92 -5.28 -10.72
N VAL A 72 -2.62 -4.22 -10.32
CA VAL A 72 -3.45 -4.19 -9.12
C VAL A 72 -4.93 -4.10 -9.45
N THR A 73 -5.79 -4.57 -8.56
CA THR A 73 -7.24 -4.39 -8.67
C THR A 73 -7.61 -3.01 -8.11
N LEU A 74 -8.10 -2.14 -8.98
CA LEU A 74 -8.50 -0.79 -8.59
C LEU A 74 -9.95 -0.76 -8.12
N ALA A 75 -10.16 -0.33 -6.88
CA ALA A 75 -11.48 -0.05 -6.33
C ALA A 75 -11.92 1.37 -6.75
N PRO A 76 -13.08 1.54 -7.39
CA PRO A 76 -13.57 2.85 -7.80
C PRO A 76 -13.93 3.70 -6.59
N VAL A 77 -13.65 5.00 -6.64
CA VAL A 77 -14.14 5.96 -5.65
C VAL A 77 -15.58 6.31 -6.00
N THR A 78 -16.50 5.61 -5.37
CA THR A 78 -17.95 5.80 -5.55
C THR A 78 -18.50 6.87 -4.62
N ASP A 79 -19.74 7.32 -4.86
CA ASP A 79 -20.44 8.22 -3.95
C ASP A 79 -20.58 7.62 -2.55
N ALA A 80 -20.80 6.31 -2.44
CA ALA A 80 -20.86 5.60 -1.16
C ALA A 80 -19.54 5.72 -0.38
N ILE A 81 -18.41 5.55 -1.07
CA ILE A 81 -17.06 5.74 -0.48
C ILE A 81 -16.87 7.19 -0.04
N LEU A 82 -17.28 8.17 -0.87
CA LEU A 82 -17.18 9.58 -0.52
C LEU A 82 -18.05 9.95 0.69
N HIS A 83 -19.28 9.43 0.76
CA HIS A 83 -20.13 9.59 1.93
C HIS A 83 -19.48 9.00 3.18
N ARG A 84 -18.96 7.77 3.11
CA ARG A 84 -18.29 7.13 4.24
C ARG A 84 -17.02 7.89 4.64
N ALA A 85 -16.27 8.44 3.68
CA ALA A 85 -15.07 9.23 3.94
C ALA A 85 -15.35 10.56 4.64
N ALA A 86 -16.57 11.08 4.51
CA ALA A 86 -17.02 12.30 5.20
C ALA A 86 -17.48 12.06 6.65
N GLU A 87 -17.63 10.81 7.06
CA GLU A 87 -17.98 10.45 8.43
C GLU A 87 -16.75 10.52 9.35
N THR A 88 -16.98 10.41 10.67
CA THR A 88 -15.91 10.39 11.65
C THR A 88 -15.14 9.08 11.64
N PHE A 89 -13.83 9.18 11.88
CA PHE A 89 -12.93 8.06 12.14
C PHE A 89 -12.41 8.13 13.58
N PRO A 90 -11.92 7.03 14.17
CA PRO A 90 -11.38 7.03 15.54
C PRO A 90 -10.16 7.95 15.70
N VAL A 91 -9.46 8.23 14.61
CA VAL A 91 -8.29 9.12 14.55
C VAL A 91 -8.56 10.23 13.54
N ALA A 92 -8.10 11.44 13.81
CA ALA A 92 -8.22 12.55 12.87
C ALA A 92 -7.44 12.26 11.58
N VAL A 93 -8.10 12.39 10.44
CA VAL A 93 -7.53 12.14 9.12
C VAL A 93 -7.91 13.25 8.14
N GLY A 94 -7.09 13.47 7.13
CA GLY A 94 -7.40 14.37 6.02
C GLY A 94 -8.29 13.67 4.97
N THR A 95 -8.69 14.45 3.96
CA THR A 95 -9.62 13.98 2.93
C THR A 95 -9.13 12.73 2.19
N LEU A 96 -7.86 12.69 1.76
CA LEU A 96 -7.32 11.54 1.03
C LEU A 96 -7.25 10.30 1.91
N GLN A 97 -6.76 10.43 3.15
CA GLN A 97 -6.74 9.31 4.10
C GLN A 97 -8.15 8.79 4.36
N GLY A 98 -9.15 9.68 4.52
CA GLY A 98 -10.54 9.29 4.68
C GLY A 98 -11.07 8.48 3.50
N ILE A 99 -10.74 8.87 2.27
CA ILE A 99 -11.12 8.12 1.05
C ILE A 99 -10.44 6.74 1.01
N HIS A 100 -9.15 6.65 1.35
CA HIS A 100 -8.46 5.37 1.41
C HIS A 100 -9.07 4.44 2.47
N LEU A 101 -9.34 4.95 3.69
CA LEU A 101 -9.97 4.17 4.75
C LEU A 101 -11.36 3.69 4.37
N ALA A 102 -12.19 4.58 3.79
CA ALA A 102 -13.52 4.21 3.30
C ALA A 102 -13.43 3.13 2.21
N THR A 103 -12.43 3.21 1.32
CA THR A 103 -12.21 2.20 0.28
C THR A 103 -11.85 0.84 0.86
N ILE A 104 -10.96 0.77 1.87
CA ILE A 104 -10.59 -0.49 2.54
C ILE A 104 -11.78 -1.09 3.28
N LEU A 105 -12.56 -0.25 3.97
CA LEU A 105 -13.79 -0.66 4.67
C LEU A 105 -14.83 -1.20 3.69
N GLU A 106 -14.99 -0.58 2.52
CA GLU A 106 -15.90 -1.06 1.47
C GLU A 106 -15.47 -2.42 0.93
N LEU A 107 -14.15 -2.61 0.65
CA LEU A 107 -13.61 -3.91 0.24
C LEU A 107 -13.95 -5.00 1.25
N GLN A 108 -13.83 -4.70 2.54
CA GLN A 108 -14.15 -5.66 3.60
C GLN A 108 -15.66 -5.89 3.75
N ALA A 109 -16.46 -4.82 3.85
CA ALA A 109 -17.86 -4.91 4.20
C ALA A 109 -18.73 -5.43 3.06
N VAL A 110 -18.44 -5.02 1.81
CA VAL A 110 -19.27 -5.35 0.64
C VAL A 110 -18.73 -6.55 -0.10
N HIS A 111 -17.39 -6.66 -0.22
CA HIS A 111 -16.77 -7.70 -1.03
C HIS A 111 -16.16 -8.84 -0.20
N GLY A 112 -16.16 -8.75 1.14
CA GLY A 112 -15.56 -9.75 2.02
C GLY A 112 -14.04 -9.86 1.89
N ILE A 113 -13.38 -8.81 1.37
CA ILE A 113 -11.96 -8.78 1.10
C ILE A 113 -11.23 -8.12 2.28
N THR A 114 -10.49 -8.91 3.04
CA THR A 114 -9.60 -8.38 4.09
C THR A 114 -8.21 -8.19 3.53
N CYS A 115 -7.67 -6.98 3.71
CA CYS A 115 -6.32 -6.61 3.27
C CYS A 115 -5.48 -6.10 4.45
N SER A 116 -4.16 -6.36 4.41
CA SER A 116 -3.19 -5.56 5.15
C SER A 116 -2.87 -4.28 4.36
N ILE A 117 -2.55 -3.18 5.04
CA ILE A 117 -2.25 -1.90 4.39
C ILE A 117 -0.74 -1.70 4.23
N ALA A 118 -0.31 -1.34 3.02
CA ALA A 118 1.05 -0.90 2.72
C ALA A 118 1.04 0.60 2.43
N THR A 119 1.51 1.39 3.37
CA THR A 119 1.56 2.85 3.29
C THR A 119 2.80 3.40 3.99
N ASP A 120 3.29 4.55 3.52
CA ASP A 120 4.31 5.35 4.20
C ASP A 120 3.71 6.55 4.95
N ASP A 121 2.41 6.76 4.80
CA ASP A 121 1.66 7.76 5.55
C ASP A 121 1.34 7.21 6.95
N LYS A 122 2.07 7.73 7.95
CA LYS A 122 1.92 7.30 9.35
C LYS A 122 0.51 7.57 9.90
N GLN A 123 -0.13 8.65 9.45
CA GLN A 123 -1.48 9.00 9.90
C GLN A 123 -2.51 8.03 9.32
N LEU A 124 -2.39 7.69 8.04
CA LEU A 124 -3.22 6.67 7.39
C LEU A 124 -3.02 5.30 8.05
N LEU A 125 -1.76 4.91 8.32
CA LEU A 125 -1.46 3.65 8.99
C LEU A 125 -2.10 3.57 10.37
N GLN A 126 -1.89 4.60 11.20
CA GLN A 126 -2.46 4.66 12.55
C GLN A 126 -4.00 4.58 12.52
N ALA A 127 -4.62 5.28 11.59
CA ALA A 127 -6.07 5.25 11.45
C ALA A 127 -6.58 3.88 10.96
N ALA A 128 -5.90 3.23 10.01
CA ALA A 128 -6.23 1.89 9.55
C ALA A 128 -6.11 0.85 10.68
N MET A 129 -5.02 0.92 11.47
CA MET A 129 -4.83 0.05 12.63
C MET A 129 -5.92 0.25 13.69
N SER A 130 -6.38 1.48 13.92
CA SER A 130 -7.48 1.77 14.84
C SER A 130 -8.82 1.17 14.39
N LEU A 131 -8.95 0.87 13.10
CA LEU A 131 -10.10 0.19 12.50
C LEU A 131 -9.92 -1.35 12.41
N GLY A 132 -8.80 -1.88 12.93
CA GLY A 132 -8.51 -3.31 12.96
C GLY A 132 -7.76 -3.85 11.75
N PHE A 133 -7.30 -2.99 10.84
CA PHE A 133 -6.44 -3.41 9.71
C PHE A 133 -5.00 -3.57 10.15
N ALA A 134 -4.33 -4.61 9.64
CA ALA A 134 -2.91 -4.84 9.90
C ALA A 134 -2.02 -4.07 8.92
N GLU A 135 -0.84 -3.65 9.37
CA GLU A 135 0.22 -3.20 8.46
C GLU A 135 0.73 -4.39 7.63
N ALA A 136 0.96 -4.18 6.35
CA ALA A 136 1.56 -5.19 5.49
C ALA A 136 3.03 -5.42 5.87
N GLN A 137 3.36 -6.68 6.16
CA GLN A 137 4.69 -7.11 6.53
C GLN A 137 5.07 -8.38 5.76
N ALA A 138 6.36 -8.66 5.64
CA ALA A 138 6.80 -9.97 5.18
C ALA A 138 6.24 -11.03 6.14
N GLU A 139 5.63 -12.08 5.59
CA GLU A 139 5.28 -13.25 6.40
C GLU A 139 6.59 -13.74 7.04
N ALA A 140 6.61 -13.84 8.37
CA ALA A 140 7.73 -14.43 9.06
C ALA A 140 7.88 -15.85 8.49
N GLU A 141 9.02 -16.17 7.87
CA GLU A 141 9.36 -17.54 7.54
C GLU A 141 9.10 -18.37 8.78
N GLN A 142 8.13 -19.29 8.69
CA GLN A 142 7.91 -20.25 9.77
C GLN A 142 9.22 -21.02 9.91
N ALA A 143 9.99 -20.66 10.93
CA ALA A 143 11.17 -21.40 11.30
C ALA A 143 10.71 -22.83 11.60
N GLY A 144 10.91 -23.73 10.64
CA GLY A 144 10.70 -25.16 10.85
C GLY A 144 11.51 -25.58 12.08
N PRO A 145 11.01 -26.56 12.87
CA PRO A 145 11.66 -26.94 14.10
C PRO A 145 13.12 -27.30 13.83
N ALA A 146 14.03 -26.67 14.56
CA ALA A 146 15.45 -26.95 14.51
C ALA A 146 15.64 -28.45 14.76
N LYS A 147 16.15 -29.15 13.74
CA LYS A 147 16.59 -30.56 13.91
C LYS A 147 17.70 -30.55 14.94
N ALA A 148 17.38 -31.02 16.15
CA ALA A 148 18.34 -31.30 17.16
C ALA A 148 19.33 -32.34 16.60
N HIS A 149 20.54 -31.93 16.33
CA HIS A 149 21.64 -32.80 15.99
C HIS A 149 22.11 -33.46 17.30
N ASN A 150 21.61 -34.64 17.54
CA ASN A 150 22.06 -35.50 18.65
C ASN A 150 23.40 -36.08 18.22
N GLN A 151 24.52 -35.46 18.61
CA GLN A 151 25.83 -36.10 18.53
C GLN A 151 26.00 -37.01 19.74
N HIS A 152 25.82 -38.32 19.53
CA HIS A 152 26.29 -39.33 20.44
C HIS A 152 27.81 -39.47 20.25
N LEU A 153 28.52 -39.08 21.29
CA LEU A 153 29.92 -39.47 21.51
C LEU A 153 29.98 -40.98 21.82
N ALA A 154 30.73 -41.68 21.04
CA ALA A 154 31.38 -42.91 21.43
C ALA A 154 32.88 -42.66 21.49
#